data_f91557c762a6717c9e2e572b07cb70aa
#
_entry.id   f91557c762a6717c9e2e572b07cb70aa
#
_cell.length_a   1.000
_cell.length_b   1.000
_cell.length_c   1.000
_cell.angle_alpha   90.00
_cell.angle_beta   90.00
_cell.angle_gamma   90.00
#
_symmetry.space_group_name_H-M   'P 1'
#
loop_
_entity.id
_entity.type
_entity.pdbx_description
1 polymer ?
#
loop_
_entity_poly.entity_id
_entity_poly.type
_entity_poly.pdbx_seq_one_letter_code
_entity_poly.pdbx_strand_id
1 'polypeptide(L)'
;MSDPVSVRIRILDRDYPLRVAPGDEDYTVHLAARVDERLRRLRSQLPSQPDLTHAVLVALELAEELYAARAETDRLRARLEIESQALSDRIERALAGGAEDTD
;
A
#
# COMPACT_ATOMS: atom_id res chain seq x y z
N MET A 1 -20.37 -8.85 16.81
CA MET A 1 -19.27 -7.88 16.81
C MET A 1 -18.11 -8.43 17.58
N SER A 2 -16.94 -8.31 17.02
CA SER A 2 -15.73 -8.81 17.67
C SER A 2 -15.04 -7.68 18.41
N ASP A 3 -14.71 -7.91 19.68
CA ASP A 3 -13.99 -6.92 20.47
C ASP A 3 -12.55 -6.82 20.00
N PRO A 4 -11.92 -5.61 20.07
CA PRO A 4 -10.51 -5.47 19.76
C PRO A 4 -9.67 -6.37 20.66
N VAL A 5 -8.60 -6.90 20.10
CA VAL A 5 -7.64 -7.72 20.85
C VAL A 5 -6.34 -6.96 21.05
N SER A 6 -5.65 -7.26 22.13
CA SER A 6 -4.38 -6.63 22.42
C SER A 6 -3.25 -7.33 21.68
N VAL A 7 -2.35 -6.54 21.11
CA VAL A 7 -1.12 -7.04 20.52
C VAL A 7 0.02 -6.16 21.03
N ARG A 8 1.17 -6.75 21.24
CA ARG A 8 2.36 -6.00 21.64
C ARG A 8 3.33 -5.94 20.49
N ILE A 9 3.67 -4.73 20.07
CA ILE A 9 4.69 -4.52 19.05
C ILE A 9 5.97 -4.00 19.71
N ARG A 10 7.09 -4.23 19.04
CA ARG A 10 8.40 -3.79 19.52
C ARG A 10 9.08 -2.96 18.44
N ILE A 11 9.40 -1.72 18.78
CA ILE A 11 10.07 -0.77 17.87
C ILE A 11 11.22 -0.13 18.63
N LEU A 12 12.43 -0.23 18.10
CA LEU A 12 13.65 0.29 18.72
C LEU A 12 13.80 -0.14 20.17
N ASP A 13 13.54 -1.44 20.42
CA ASP A 13 13.68 -2.08 21.73
C ASP A 13 12.67 -1.60 22.78
N ARG A 14 11.62 -0.91 22.36
CA ARG A 14 10.51 -0.50 23.21
C ARG A 14 9.25 -1.25 22.85
N ASP A 15 8.51 -1.67 23.85
CA ASP A 15 7.25 -2.38 23.66
C ASP A 15 6.08 -1.41 23.69
N TYR A 16 5.16 -1.58 22.75
CA TYR A 16 3.96 -0.77 22.65
C TYR A 16 2.74 -1.69 22.60
N PRO A 17 1.84 -1.61 23.59
CA PRO A 17 0.59 -2.35 23.53
C PRO A 17 -0.39 -1.62 22.60
N LEU A 18 -0.99 -2.37 21.69
CA LEU A 18 -1.98 -1.84 20.77
C LEU A 18 -3.23 -2.69 20.81
N ARG A 19 -4.35 -2.09 20.42
CA ARG A 19 -5.59 -2.81 20.23
C ARG A 19 -5.92 -2.82 18.75
N VAL A 20 -6.13 -4.02 18.22
CA VAL A 20 -6.38 -4.23 16.80
C VAL A 20 -7.62 -5.12 16.63
N ALA A 21 -8.16 -5.13 15.43
CA ALA A 21 -9.27 -6.03 15.12
C ALA A 21 -8.80 -7.47 15.23
N PRO A 22 -9.68 -8.39 15.70
CA PRO A 22 -9.35 -9.81 15.71
C PRO A 22 -8.93 -10.28 14.32
N GLY A 23 -7.83 -11.02 14.26
CA GLY A 23 -7.27 -11.48 13.02
C GLY A 23 -6.18 -10.60 12.45
N ASP A 24 -6.01 -9.38 12.97
CA ASP A 24 -5.00 -8.44 12.48
C ASP A 24 -3.72 -8.45 13.31
N GLU A 25 -3.61 -9.35 14.30
CA GLU A 25 -2.48 -9.38 15.22
C GLU A 25 -1.16 -9.61 14.47
N ASP A 26 -1.10 -10.66 13.66
CA ASP A 26 0.12 -11.00 12.92
C ASP A 26 0.47 -9.93 11.89
N TYR A 27 -0.54 -9.39 11.24
CA TYR A 27 -0.35 -8.30 10.28
C TYR A 27 0.26 -7.07 10.95
N THR A 28 -0.24 -6.71 12.14
CA THR A 28 0.25 -5.56 12.90
C THR A 28 1.70 -5.77 13.32
N VAL A 29 2.05 -6.97 13.79
CA VAL A 29 3.42 -7.31 14.16
C VAL A 29 4.34 -7.21 12.94
N HIS A 30 3.87 -7.67 11.79
CA HIS A 30 4.63 -7.58 10.55
C HIS A 30 4.90 -6.11 10.15
N LEU A 31 3.87 -5.27 10.24
CA LEU A 31 4.03 -3.84 9.97
C LEU A 31 5.03 -3.18 10.93
N ALA A 32 4.94 -3.53 12.20
CA ALA A 32 5.85 -3.00 13.22
C ALA A 32 7.30 -3.40 12.91
N ALA A 33 7.54 -4.62 12.46
CA ALA A 33 8.87 -5.08 12.09
C ALA A 33 9.45 -4.25 10.93
N ARG A 34 8.62 -3.89 9.96
CA ARG A 34 9.05 -3.05 8.85
C ARG A 34 9.42 -1.64 9.29
N VAL A 35 8.61 -1.06 10.18
CA VAL A 35 8.89 0.27 10.74
C VAL A 35 10.18 0.23 11.55
N ASP A 36 10.34 -0.80 12.38
CA ASP A 36 11.54 -0.98 13.20
C ASP A 36 12.79 -1.07 12.33
N GLU A 37 12.75 -1.85 11.27
CA GLU A 37 13.87 -1.98 10.34
C GLU A 37 14.27 -0.64 9.73
N ARG A 38 13.30 0.14 9.31
CA ARG A 38 13.58 1.46 8.73
C ARG A 38 14.16 2.43 9.73
N LEU A 39 13.65 2.42 10.96
CA LEU A 39 14.16 3.27 12.01
C LEU A 39 15.60 2.89 12.36
N ARG A 40 15.91 1.60 12.44
CA ARG A 40 17.27 1.13 12.71
C ARG A 40 18.24 1.53 11.61
N ARG A 41 17.80 1.43 10.37
CA ARG A 41 18.62 1.86 9.23
C ARG A 41 18.92 3.34 9.29
N LEU A 42 17.92 4.15 9.57
CA LEU A 42 18.07 5.59 9.64
C LEU A 42 18.92 6.01 10.83
N ARG A 43 18.75 5.34 11.97
CA ARG A 43 19.59 5.55 13.14
C ARG A 43 21.06 5.28 12.84
N SER A 44 21.34 4.25 12.04
CA SER A 44 22.69 3.91 11.61
C SER A 44 23.28 4.97 10.69
N GLN A 45 22.47 5.55 9.80
CA GLN A 45 22.91 6.57 8.86
C GLN A 45 23.04 7.96 9.49
N LEU A 46 22.19 8.27 10.44
CA LEU A 46 22.13 9.58 11.11
C LEU A 46 22.17 9.41 12.63
N PRO A 47 23.31 8.91 13.15
CA PRO A 47 23.37 8.56 14.57
C PRO A 47 23.29 9.76 15.54
N SER A 48 23.59 10.96 15.07
CA SER A 48 23.58 12.16 15.90
C SER A 48 22.19 12.77 16.05
N GLN A 49 21.19 12.26 15.31
CA GLN A 49 19.84 12.78 15.41
C GLN A 49 19.05 12.02 16.44
N PRO A 50 18.09 12.69 17.12
CA PRO A 50 17.23 12.01 18.10
C PRO A 50 16.23 11.08 17.42
N ASP A 51 15.73 10.11 18.20
CA ASP A 51 14.79 9.12 17.70
C ASP A 51 13.53 9.76 17.09
N LEU A 52 13.06 10.87 17.65
CA LEU A 52 11.89 11.55 17.10
C LEU A 52 12.15 12.03 15.66
N THR A 53 13.35 12.56 15.41
CA THR A 53 13.72 12.97 14.04
C THR A 53 13.70 11.77 13.09
N HIS A 54 14.26 10.64 13.52
CA HIS A 54 14.21 9.41 12.73
C HIS A 54 12.77 8.99 12.44
N ALA A 55 11.89 9.08 13.44
CA ALA A 55 10.48 8.71 13.26
C ALA A 55 9.78 9.61 12.25
N VAL A 56 10.04 10.92 12.30
CA VAL A 56 9.47 11.87 11.34
C VAL A 56 9.93 11.55 9.92
N LEU A 57 11.23 11.28 9.75
CA LEU A 57 11.77 10.96 8.44
C LEU A 57 11.21 9.66 7.89
N VAL A 58 11.07 8.63 8.72
CA VAL A 58 10.45 7.36 8.31
C VAL A 58 8.99 7.57 7.94
N ALA A 59 8.26 8.37 8.71
CA ALA A 59 6.86 8.67 8.39
C ALA A 59 6.75 9.36 7.02
N LEU A 60 7.63 10.30 6.72
CA LEU A 60 7.65 10.97 5.42
C LEU A 60 7.99 10.00 4.29
N GLU A 61 8.97 9.11 4.49
CA GLU A 61 9.31 8.10 3.49
C GLU A 61 8.14 7.18 3.19
N LEU A 62 7.45 6.71 4.24
CA LEU A 62 6.31 5.83 4.08
C LEU A 62 5.13 6.54 3.41
N ALA A 63 4.91 7.80 3.74
CA ALA A 63 3.86 8.60 3.09
C ALA A 63 4.17 8.79 1.61
N GLU A 64 5.42 9.05 1.26
CA GLU A 64 5.84 9.19 -0.13
C GLU A 64 5.65 7.88 -0.90
N GLU A 65 6.03 6.75 -0.31
CA GLU A 65 5.84 5.45 -0.93
C GLU A 65 4.37 5.13 -1.13
N LEU A 66 3.53 5.46 -0.16
CA LEU A 66 2.08 5.26 -0.28
C LEU A 66 1.52 6.10 -1.41
N TYR A 67 1.92 7.36 -1.50
CA TYR A 67 1.48 8.26 -2.55
C TYR A 67 1.89 7.75 -3.93
N ALA A 68 3.15 7.31 -4.07
CA ALA A 68 3.65 6.76 -5.32
C ALA A 68 2.92 5.47 -5.70
N ALA A 69 2.64 4.60 -4.74
CA ALA A 69 1.92 3.36 -5.00
C ALA A 69 0.48 3.62 -5.46
N ARG A 70 -0.18 4.61 -4.87
CA ARG A 70 -1.53 5.00 -5.28
C ARG A 70 -1.56 5.58 -6.68
N ALA A 71 -0.58 6.43 -7.01
CA ALA A 71 -0.46 7.01 -8.34
C ALA A 71 -0.25 5.92 -9.38
N GLU A 72 0.57 4.90 -9.08
CA GLU A 72 0.78 3.77 -9.98
C GLU A 72 -0.49 2.95 -10.16
N THR A 73 -1.21 2.69 -9.08
CA THR A 73 -2.49 1.97 -9.13
C THR A 73 -3.49 2.73 -9.99
N ASP A 74 -3.59 4.04 -9.83
CA ASP A 74 -4.51 4.87 -10.61
C ASP A 74 -4.15 4.84 -12.10
N ARG A 75 -2.87 4.87 -12.43
CA ARG A 75 -2.41 4.76 -13.82
C ARG A 75 -2.77 3.41 -14.42
N LEU A 76 -2.57 2.33 -13.66
CA LEU A 76 -2.93 0.99 -14.14
C LEU A 76 -4.43 0.85 -14.35
N ARG A 77 -5.23 1.40 -13.45
CA ARG A 77 -6.69 1.38 -13.61
C ARG A 77 -7.13 2.15 -14.84
N ALA A 78 -6.58 3.35 -15.04
CA ALA A 78 -6.90 4.15 -16.22
C ALA A 78 -6.52 3.44 -17.52
N ARG A 79 -5.36 2.79 -17.53
CA ARG A 79 -4.92 2.02 -18.70
C ARG A 79 -5.85 0.85 -18.96
N LEU A 80 -6.26 0.13 -17.92
CA LEU A 80 -7.20 -0.98 -18.08
C LEU A 80 -8.55 -0.51 -18.60
N GLU A 81 -9.04 0.62 -18.15
CA GLU A 81 -10.28 1.19 -18.64
C GLU A 81 -10.18 1.55 -20.13
N ILE A 82 -9.07 2.17 -20.53
CA ILE A 82 -8.83 2.54 -21.92
C ILE A 82 -8.76 1.28 -22.79
N GLU A 83 -8.00 0.27 -22.36
CA GLU A 83 -7.87 -0.98 -23.11
C GLU A 83 -9.19 -1.74 -23.20
N SER A 84 -9.96 -1.75 -22.12
CA SER A 84 -11.27 -2.38 -22.08
C SER A 84 -12.24 -1.67 -23.03
N GLN A 85 -12.25 -0.35 -23.04
CA GLN A 85 -13.10 0.42 -23.95
C GLN A 85 -12.70 0.21 -25.39
N ALA A 86 -11.40 0.18 -25.68
CA ALA A 86 -10.91 -0.08 -27.04
C ALA A 86 -11.33 -1.46 -27.52
N LEU A 87 -11.29 -2.47 -26.64
CA LEU A 87 -11.73 -3.82 -26.96
C LEU A 87 -13.23 -3.85 -27.23
N SER A 88 -14.04 -3.19 -26.38
CA SER A 88 -15.48 -3.08 -26.58
C SER A 88 -15.81 -2.45 -27.94
N ASP A 89 -15.12 -1.36 -28.27
CA ASP A 89 -15.33 -0.66 -29.53
C ASP A 89 -15.00 -1.56 -30.74
N ARG A 90 -13.92 -2.36 -30.62
CA ARG A 90 -13.56 -3.30 -31.71
C ARG A 90 -14.59 -4.40 -31.87
N ILE A 91 -15.12 -4.90 -30.76
CA ILE A 91 -16.16 -5.93 -30.75
C ILE A 91 -17.42 -5.37 -31.42
N GLU A 92 -17.85 -4.17 -31.04
CA GLU A 92 -19.02 -3.53 -31.61
C GLU A 92 -18.87 -3.33 -33.12
N ARG A 93 -17.69 -2.89 -33.57
CA ARG A 93 -17.42 -2.70 -35.02
C ARG A 93 -17.40 -4.03 -35.76
N ALA A 94 -16.85 -5.08 -35.13
CA ALA A 94 -16.85 -6.40 -35.74
C ALA A 94 -18.26 -6.95 -35.88
N LEU A 95 -19.12 -6.74 -34.89
CA LEU A 95 -20.51 -7.16 -34.94
C LEU A 95 -21.29 -6.39 -36.00
N ALA A 96 -21.07 -5.07 -36.11
CA ALA A 96 -21.71 -4.26 -37.13
C ALA A 96 -21.25 -4.64 -38.55
N GLY A 97 -19.93 -4.88 -38.72
CA GLY A 97 -19.37 -5.33 -39.96
C GLY A 97 -19.90 -6.71 -40.39
N GLY A 98 -20.01 -7.63 -39.42
CA GLY A 98 -20.58 -8.95 -39.64
C GLY A 98 -22.04 -8.89 -40.07
N ALA A 99 -22.81 -7.97 -39.49
CA ALA A 99 -24.20 -7.76 -39.89
C ALA A 99 -24.32 -7.21 -41.30
N GLU A 100 -23.42 -6.33 -41.72
CA GLU A 100 -23.39 -5.79 -43.07
C GLU A 100 -23.00 -6.83 -44.09
N ASP A 101 -22.11 -7.75 -43.76
CA ASP A 101 -21.65 -8.80 -44.67
C ASP A 101 -22.66 -9.91 -44.87
N THR A 102 -23.71 -9.99 -44.08
CA THR A 102 -24.72 -11.03 -44.21
C THR A 102 -25.85 -10.68 -45.20
N ASP A 103 -25.84 -9.56 -45.76
CA ASP A 103 -26.80 -9.19 -46.80
C ASP A 103 -26.43 -9.85 -48.19
#